data_eda3a1de4f3ddbf12a2a17d68e306d82
#
_entry.id   eda3a1de4f3ddbf12a2a17d68e306d82
#
_cell.length_a   1.000
_cell.length_b   1.000
_cell.length_c   1.000
_cell.angle_alpha   90.00
_cell.angle_beta   90.00
_cell.angle_gamma   90.00
#
_symmetry.space_group_name_H-M   'P 1'
#
loop_
_entity.id
_entity.type
_entity.pdbx_description
1 polymer ?
#
loop_
_entity_poly.entity_id
_entity_poly.type
_entity_poly.pdbx_seq_one_letter_code
_entity_poly.pdbx_strand_id
1 'polypeptide(L)' 'MILRNRMKVFRAILNVNQQEMGRLCGVSRQTISLIERGDYSPSVTLALTIAKVCGVTVEEIFYLQEEAENEK' A
#
# COMPACT_ATOMS: atom_id res chain seq x y z
N MET A 1 -13.51 2.84 -10.44
CA MET A 1 -12.78 3.25 -9.23
C MET A 1 -11.36 2.83 -9.31
N ILE A 2 -10.49 3.59 -8.70
CA ILE A 2 -9.06 3.32 -8.73
C ILE A 2 -8.59 3.08 -7.31
N LEU A 3 -7.81 2.03 -7.12
CA LEU A 3 -7.25 1.74 -5.80
C LEU A 3 -6.05 2.65 -5.57
N ARG A 4 -6.07 3.37 -4.47
CA ARG A 4 -4.98 4.25 -4.04
C ARG A 4 -4.45 3.77 -2.71
N ASN A 5 -3.26 4.23 -2.36
CA ASN A 5 -2.69 3.83 -1.08
C ASN A 5 -1.85 4.95 -0.48
N ARG A 6 -1.59 4.80 0.82
CA ARG A 6 -0.76 5.72 1.58
C ARG A 6 0.47 5.01 2.12
N MET A 7 0.96 4.00 1.41
CA MET A 7 2.07 3.20 1.92
C MET A 7 3.33 4.04 2.14
N LYS A 8 3.59 5.01 1.27
CA LYS A 8 4.75 5.86 1.46
C LYS A 8 4.67 6.64 2.77
N VAL A 9 3.48 7.08 3.14
CA VAL A 9 3.28 7.82 4.38
C VAL A 9 3.60 6.92 5.57
N PHE A 10 3.07 5.70 5.56
CA PHE A 10 3.29 4.81 6.69
C PHE A 10 4.74 4.31 6.73
N ARG A 11 5.37 4.12 5.56
CA ARG A 11 6.79 3.79 5.57
C ARG A 11 7.61 4.92 6.21
N ALA A 12 7.26 6.16 5.90
CA ALA A 12 7.96 7.30 6.48
C ALA A 12 7.76 7.35 7.99
N ILE A 13 6.54 7.06 8.44
CA ILE A 13 6.26 7.04 9.87
C ILE A 13 7.07 5.94 10.56
N LEU A 14 7.17 4.77 9.93
CA LEU A 14 7.95 3.68 10.49
C LEU A 14 9.46 3.87 10.28
N ASN A 15 9.82 4.83 9.44
CA ASN A 15 11.22 5.10 9.12
C ASN A 15 11.89 3.88 8.48
N VAL A 16 11.23 3.27 7.51
CA VAL A 16 11.77 2.13 6.78
C VAL A 16 11.73 2.41 5.29
N ASN A 17 12.68 1.82 4.56
CA ASN A 17 12.67 1.94 3.11
C ASN A 17 11.84 0.80 2.50
N GLN A 18 11.76 0.76 1.17
CA GLN A 18 10.95 -0.26 0.50
C GLN A 18 11.46 -1.66 0.77
N GLN A 19 12.78 -1.83 0.83
CA GLN A 19 13.36 -3.14 1.05
C GLN A 19 13.00 -3.66 2.44
N GLU A 20 13.11 -2.82 3.45
CA GLU A 20 12.76 -3.23 4.80
C GLU A 20 11.26 -3.48 4.93
N MET A 21 10.44 -2.65 4.31
CA MET A 21 9.00 -2.88 4.32
C MET A 21 8.67 -4.23 3.69
N GLY A 22 9.34 -4.58 2.58
CA GLY A 22 9.14 -5.87 1.96
C GLY A 22 9.51 -7.00 2.89
N ARG A 23 10.63 -6.86 3.59
CA ARG A 23 11.06 -7.87 4.54
C ARG A 23 10.02 -8.06 5.64
N LEU A 24 9.52 -6.96 6.17
CA LEU A 24 8.52 -7.02 7.24
C LEU A 24 7.21 -7.65 6.79
N CYS A 25 6.86 -7.45 5.52
CA CYS A 25 5.60 -7.98 5.00
C CYS A 25 5.77 -9.33 4.31
N GLY A 26 6.99 -9.81 4.18
CA GLY A 26 7.23 -11.11 3.56
C GLY A 26 7.18 -11.09 2.05
N VAL A 27 7.48 -9.96 1.42
CA VAL A 27 7.49 -9.83 -0.04
C VAL A 27 8.74 -9.08 -0.47
N SER A 28 8.99 -9.05 -1.77
CA SER A 28 10.17 -8.39 -2.29
C SER A 28 10.00 -6.88 -2.29
N ARG A 29 11.14 -6.18 -2.39
CA ARG A 29 11.12 -4.72 -2.53
C ARG A 29 10.35 -4.32 -3.78
N GLN A 30 10.48 -5.11 -4.86
CA GLN A 30 9.79 -4.80 -6.09
C GLN A 30 8.28 -4.84 -5.91
N THR A 31 7.78 -5.81 -5.14
CA THR A 31 6.36 -5.89 -4.87
C THR A 31 5.88 -4.64 -4.14
N ILE A 32 6.63 -4.17 -3.15
CA ILE A 32 6.27 -2.95 -2.43
C ILE A 32 6.25 -1.77 -3.40
N SER A 33 7.26 -1.66 -4.25
CA SER A 33 7.33 -0.57 -5.21
C SER A 33 6.14 -0.57 -6.15
N LEU A 34 5.77 -1.73 -6.65
CA LEU A 34 4.64 -1.85 -7.58
C LEU A 34 3.33 -1.46 -6.91
N ILE A 35 3.16 -1.87 -5.64
CA ILE A 35 1.95 -1.51 -4.91
C ILE A 35 1.90 0.01 -4.70
N GLU A 36 3.02 0.60 -4.30
CA GLU A 36 3.03 2.05 -4.04
C GLU A 36 2.72 2.86 -5.29
N ARG A 37 3.13 2.38 -6.45
CA ARG A 37 2.86 3.09 -7.69
C ARG A 37 1.45 2.82 -8.23
N GLY A 38 0.74 1.88 -7.63
CA GLY A 38 -0.58 1.52 -8.13
C GLY A 38 -0.56 0.55 -9.28
N ASP A 39 0.60 -0.08 -9.56
CA ASP A 39 0.74 -1.02 -10.67
C ASP A 39 0.41 -2.44 -10.27
N TYR A 40 0.14 -2.70 -9.02
CA TYR A 40 -0.16 -4.04 -8.54
C TYR A 40 -1.06 -3.93 -7.32
N SER A 41 -2.19 -4.62 -7.36
CA SER A 41 -3.11 -4.64 -6.22
C SER A 41 -2.75 -5.83 -5.33
N PRO A 42 -2.51 -5.60 -4.05
CA PRO A 42 -2.15 -6.71 -3.18
C PRO A 42 -3.34 -7.63 -2.96
N SER A 43 -3.06 -8.90 -2.67
CA SER A 43 -4.09 -9.81 -2.23
C SER A 43 -4.64 -9.33 -0.89
N VAL A 44 -5.80 -9.85 -0.51
CA VAL A 44 -6.37 -9.51 0.79
C VAL A 44 -5.40 -9.87 1.90
N THR A 45 -4.77 -11.05 1.81
CA THR A 45 -3.81 -11.47 2.82
C THR A 45 -2.66 -10.49 2.93
N LEU A 46 -2.12 -10.06 1.80
CA LEU A 46 -0.99 -9.13 1.83
C LEU A 46 -1.43 -7.76 2.36
N ALA A 47 -2.62 -7.32 1.96
CA ALA A 47 -3.11 -6.03 2.44
C ALA A 47 -3.28 -6.03 3.96
N LEU A 48 -3.82 -7.13 4.50
CA LEU A 48 -3.97 -7.26 5.95
C LEU A 48 -2.61 -7.33 6.65
N THR A 49 -1.64 -8.00 6.03
CA THR A 49 -0.29 -8.09 6.57
C THR A 49 0.36 -6.71 6.64
N ILE A 50 0.21 -5.94 5.56
CA ILE A 50 0.76 -4.59 5.51
C ILE A 50 0.13 -3.73 6.60
N ALA A 51 -1.19 -3.82 6.75
CA ALA A 51 -1.88 -3.04 7.78
C ALA A 51 -1.39 -3.42 9.16
N LYS A 52 -1.18 -4.72 9.40
CA LYS A 52 -0.70 -5.17 10.70
C LYS A 52 0.71 -4.65 10.96
N VAL A 53 1.58 -4.69 9.96
CA VAL A 53 2.94 -4.17 10.11
C VAL A 53 2.91 -2.69 10.44
N CYS A 54 2.01 -1.95 9.82
CA CYS A 54 1.90 -0.52 10.05
C CYS A 54 1.11 -0.18 11.30
N GLY A 55 0.44 -1.15 11.91
CA GLY A 55 -0.32 -0.90 13.13
C GLY A 55 -1.61 -0.14 12.89
N VAL A 56 -2.20 -0.27 11.72
CA VAL A 56 -3.42 0.47 11.35
C VAL A 56 -4.37 -0.48 10.63
N THR A 57 -5.53 0.01 10.27
CA THR A 57 -6.48 -0.79 9.50
C THR A 57 -6.15 -0.72 8.03
N VAL A 58 -6.69 -1.69 7.27
CA VAL A 58 -6.49 -1.70 5.82
C VAL A 58 -7.03 -0.41 5.21
N GLU A 59 -8.17 0.06 5.68
CA GLU A 59 -8.77 1.26 5.09
C GLU A 59 -7.97 2.51 5.36
N GLU A 60 -7.11 2.51 6.36
CA GLU A 60 -6.24 3.64 6.58
C GLU A 60 -5.10 3.69 5.57
N ILE A 61 -4.77 2.56 4.96
CA ILE A 61 -3.70 2.50 3.98
C ILE A 61 -4.24 2.49 2.56
N PHE A 62 -5.25 1.68 2.30
CA PHE A 62 -5.79 1.49 0.94
C PHE A 62 -7.19 2.06 0.86
N TYR A 63 -7.48 2.76 -0.22
CA TYR A 63 -8.79 3.34 -0.41
C TYR A 63 -9.12 3.40 -1.88
N LEU A 64 -10.41 3.48 -2.18
CA LEU A 64 -10.87 3.59 -3.55
C LEU A 64 -11.17 5.03 -3.86
N GLN A 65 -10.73 5.47 -5.03
CA GLN A 65 -10.97 6.83 -5.48
C GLN A 65 -11.80 6.75 -6.74
N GLU A 66 -12.85 7.56 -6.81
CA GLU A 66 -13.65 7.59 -8.00
C GLU A 66 -12.87 8.25 -9.11
N GLU A 67 -13.06 7.74 -10.33
CA GLU A 67 -12.42 8.35 -11.47
C GLU A 67 -13.09 9.66 -11.75
N ALA A 68 -12.30 10.58 -12.30
CA ALA A 68 -12.80 11.92 -12.52
C ALA A 68 -13.31 12.10 -13.93
N GLU A 69 -13.60 11.02 -14.61
CA GLU A 69 -13.93 11.13 -16.00
C GLU A 69 -15.23 11.86 -16.21
N ASN A 70 -16.03 11.87 -15.20
CA ASN A 70 -17.31 12.48 -15.44
C ASN A 70 -17.30 13.93 -15.22
N GLU A 71 -16.21 14.51 -14.91
CA GLU A 71 -16.22 15.85 -14.80
C GLU A 71 -16.14 16.52 -16.03
N LYS A 72 -16.17 15.98 -17.03
CA LYS A 72 -16.11 16.60 -18.19
C LYS A 72 -17.14 17.44 -18.48
#